data_4237e9306e3e2c144c0bef93c892d033
#
_entry.id   4237e9306e3e2c144c0bef93c892d033
#
_cell.length_a   1.000
_cell.length_b   1.000
_cell.length_c   1.000
_cell.angle_alpha   90.00
_cell.angle_beta   90.00
_cell.angle_gamma   90.00
#
_symmetry.space_group_name_H-M   'P 1'
#
loop_
_entity.id
_entity.type
_entity.pdbx_description
1 polymer ?
#
loop_
_entity_poly.entity_id
_entity_poly.type
_entity_poly.pdbx_seq_one_letter_code
_entity_poly.pdbx_strand_id
1 'polypeptide(L)'
;MADVNTIRTTAGARAADIDAGLRAHMNKVYGTMSVGMLITFAAAWAISGLSVTTDPTGAAAQLGPDKYLTDLGYALYASPLKWVVMFAPLAFVFGFGAAINKMSAATAQTVFYLFAAVMGVSISSIFLVFTSYSIAQIFLITSIAFAGLSLYGYTTQKDISGWGSFLIMGVIGLVVASIVNIFLGSPALMFAISAIGVLIFAGLTAYDTQR
;
A
#
# COMPACT_ATOMS: atom_id res chain seq x y z
N MET A 1 3.42 -3.06 -55.98
CA MET A 1 2.27 -3.39 -55.10
C MET A 1 2.58 -4.41 -53.99
N ALA A 2 3.80 -4.94 -53.88
CA ALA A 2 4.19 -5.93 -52.87
C ALA A 2 4.56 -5.33 -51.52
N ASP A 3 4.94 -4.04 -51.45
CA ASP A 3 5.50 -3.47 -50.20
C ASP A 3 4.47 -3.03 -49.13
N VAL A 4 3.23 -2.75 -49.53
CA VAL A 4 2.18 -2.28 -48.60
C VAL A 4 1.69 -3.40 -47.66
N ASN A 5 1.63 -4.62 -48.17
CA ASN A 5 1.17 -5.77 -47.39
C ASN A 5 2.27 -6.23 -46.38
N THR A 6 3.53 -6.11 -46.75
CA THR A 6 4.67 -6.46 -45.86
C THR A 6 4.79 -5.44 -44.71
N ILE A 7 4.55 -4.15 -44.97
CA ILE A 7 4.55 -3.11 -43.94
C ILE A 7 3.40 -3.28 -42.94
N ARG A 8 2.21 -3.66 -43.42
CA ARG A 8 1.04 -3.92 -42.55
C ARG A 8 1.23 -5.14 -41.67
N THR A 9 1.82 -6.22 -42.19
CA THR A 9 2.11 -7.43 -41.39
C THR A 9 3.19 -7.21 -40.34
N THR A 10 4.23 -6.45 -40.66
CA THR A 10 5.29 -6.08 -39.67
C THR A 10 4.79 -5.11 -38.61
N ALA A 11 3.91 -4.17 -38.94
CA ALA A 11 3.29 -3.29 -37.96
C ALA A 11 2.37 -4.05 -37.00
N GLY A 12 1.56 -5.00 -37.51
CA GLY A 12 0.71 -5.84 -36.68
C GLY A 12 1.50 -6.78 -35.78
N ALA A 13 2.59 -7.38 -36.26
CA ALA A 13 3.47 -8.21 -35.46
C ALA A 13 4.16 -7.41 -34.35
N ARG A 14 4.66 -6.20 -34.64
CA ARG A 14 5.23 -5.30 -33.63
C ARG A 14 4.22 -4.88 -32.56
N ALA A 15 2.98 -4.57 -32.95
CA ALA A 15 1.94 -4.21 -31.99
C ALA A 15 1.60 -5.40 -31.07
N ALA A 16 1.53 -6.62 -31.60
CA ALA A 16 1.31 -7.84 -30.81
C ALA A 16 2.47 -8.14 -29.85
N ASP A 17 3.72 -7.95 -30.29
CA ASP A 17 4.89 -8.12 -29.44
C ASP A 17 4.96 -7.08 -28.31
N ILE A 18 4.61 -5.83 -28.58
CA ILE A 18 4.52 -4.76 -27.57
C ILE A 18 3.43 -5.10 -26.54
N ASP A 19 2.27 -5.56 -27.00
CA ASP A 19 1.15 -5.94 -26.14
C ASP A 19 1.50 -7.16 -25.25
N ALA A 20 2.18 -8.15 -25.80
CA ALA A 20 2.67 -9.31 -25.05
C ALA A 20 3.74 -8.92 -24.02
N GLY A 21 4.66 -8.02 -24.37
CA GLY A 21 5.68 -7.51 -23.46
C GLY A 21 5.07 -6.68 -22.31
N LEU A 22 4.10 -5.84 -22.62
CA LEU A 22 3.36 -5.06 -21.63
C LEU A 22 2.61 -5.95 -20.64
N ARG A 23 1.91 -6.96 -21.13
CA ARG A 23 1.19 -7.94 -20.29
C ARG A 23 2.14 -8.70 -19.36
N ALA A 24 3.28 -9.15 -19.89
CA ALA A 24 4.29 -9.84 -19.08
C ALA A 24 4.86 -8.94 -17.98
N HIS A 25 5.10 -7.65 -18.29
CA HIS A 25 5.57 -6.67 -17.33
C HIS A 25 4.52 -6.41 -16.23
N MET A 26 3.28 -6.17 -16.61
CA MET A 26 2.18 -5.94 -15.66
C MET A 26 1.94 -7.14 -14.76
N ASN A 27 1.96 -8.36 -15.29
CA ASN A 27 1.85 -9.58 -14.49
C ASN A 27 2.98 -9.69 -13.45
N LYS A 28 4.20 -9.31 -13.82
CA LYS A 28 5.34 -9.29 -12.90
C LYS A 28 5.17 -8.26 -11.80
N VAL A 29 4.69 -7.06 -12.13
CA VAL A 29 4.41 -5.99 -11.17
C VAL A 29 3.33 -6.43 -10.18
N TYR A 30 2.18 -6.91 -10.67
CA TYR A 30 1.10 -7.39 -9.80
C TYR A 30 1.51 -8.58 -8.96
N GLY A 31 2.29 -9.51 -9.51
CA GLY A 31 2.85 -10.63 -8.74
C GLY A 31 3.75 -10.14 -7.60
N THR A 32 4.65 -9.20 -7.87
CA THR A 32 5.53 -8.59 -6.86
C THR A 32 4.73 -7.86 -5.78
N MET A 33 3.70 -7.09 -6.17
CA MET A 33 2.80 -6.40 -5.24
C MET A 33 2.04 -7.39 -4.35
N SER A 34 1.51 -8.46 -4.93
CA SER A 34 0.78 -9.49 -4.18
C SER A 34 1.66 -10.18 -3.14
N VAL A 35 2.90 -10.52 -3.49
CA VAL A 35 3.88 -11.07 -2.55
C VAL A 35 4.22 -10.04 -1.46
N GLY A 36 4.41 -8.77 -1.82
CA GLY A 36 4.63 -7.68 -0.87
C GLY A 36 3.48 -7.55 0.14
N MET A 37 2.24 -7.61 -0.34
CA MET A 37 1.05 -7.55 0.55
C MET A 37 0.98 -8.75 1.48
N LEU A 38 1.31 -9.95 1.03
CA LEU A 38 1.39 -11.15 1.87
C LEU A 38 2.47 -11.01 2.95
N ILE A 39 3.62 -10.47 2.61
CA ILE A 39 4.71 -10.18 3.57
C ILE A 39 4.23 -9.16 4.60
N THR A 40 3.58 -8.08 4.17
CA THR A 40 3.03 -7.06 5.07
C THR A 40 2.00 -7.68 6.03
N PHE A 41 1.09 -8.49 5.53
CA PHE A 41 0.11 -9.18 6.35
C PHE A 41 0.76 -10.14 7.34
N ALA A 42 1.67 -10.99 6.88
CA ALA A 42 2.36 -11.96 7.72
C ALA A 42 3.17 -11.28 8.83
N ALA A 43 3.88 -10.20 8.52
CA ALA A 43 4.64 -9.41 9.49
C ALA A 43 3.71 -8.74 10.51
N ALA A 44 2.62 -8.13 10.06
CA ALA A 44 1.65 -7.48 10.94
C ALA A 44 0.98 -8.48 11.89
N TRP A 45 0.56 -9.63 11.36
CA TRP A 45 -0.06 -10.70 12.13
C TRP A 45 0.91 -11.32 13.14
N ALA A 46 2.13 -11.65 12.72
CA ALA A 46 3.14 -12.25 13.60
C ALA A 46 3.53 -11.30 14.74
N ILE A 47 3.83 -10.03 14.41
CA ILE A 47 4.22 -9.04 15.43
C ILE A 47 3.05 -8.77 16.39
N SER A 48 1.84 -8.65 15.89
CA SER A 48 0.65 -8.50 16.74
C SER A 48 0.48 -9.68 17.70
N GLY A 49 0.62 -10.93 17.20
CA GLY A 49 0.53 -12.13 18.02
C GLY A 49 1.62 -12.23 19.09
N LEU A 50 2.85 -11.80 18.78
CA LEU A 50 3.96 -11.78 19.74
C LEU A 50 3.87 -10.63 20.74
N SER A 51 3.12 -9.59 20.44
CA SER A 51 3.00 -8.38 21.24
C SER A 51 1.91 -8.47 22.31
N VAL A 52 1.02 -9.46 22.23
CA VAL A 52 -0.11 -9.64 23.14
C VAL A 52 -0.08 -11.02 23.80
N THR A 53 -0.43 -11.06 25.08
CA THR A 53 -0.62 -12.29 25.84
C THR A 53 -1.91 -12.23 26.64
N THR A 54 -2.47 -13.40 26.99
CA THR A 54 -3.57 -13.54 27.95
C THR A 54 -3.08 -13.84 29.36
N ASP A 55 -1.76 -14.08 29.52
CA ASP A 55 -1.16 -14.37 30.81
C ASP A 55 -0.73 -13.06 31.49
N PRO A 56 -1.26 -12.75 32.68
CA PRO A 56 -0.88 -11.57 33.45
C PRO A 56 0.53 -11.68 34.07
N THR A 57 1.08 -12.90 34.18
CA THR A 57 2.41 -13.14 34.79
C THR A 57 3.52 -12.68 33.85
N GLY A 58 4.18 -11.58 34.18
CA GLY A 58 5.26 -11.02 33.36
C GLY A 58 4.80 -10.06 32.26
N ALA A 59 3.55 -9.63 32.29
CA ALA A 59 3.04 -8.65 31.34
C ALA A 59 3.57 -7.22 31.66
N ALA A 60 4.00 -6.50 30.62
CA ALA A 60 4.52 -5.14 30.78
C ALA A 60 3.41 -4.09 30.98
N ALA A 61 2.21 -4.31 30.44
CA ALA A 61 1.04 -3.43 30.61
C ALA A 61 -0.26 -4.14 30.28
N GLN A 62 -1.37 -3.69 30.85
CA GLN A 62 -2.71 -4.18 30.55
C GLN A 62 -3.34 -3.35 29.41
N LEU A 63 -3.87 -4.01 28.40
CA LEU A 63 -4.55 -3.39 27.26
C LEU A 63 -6.08 -3.39 27.40
N GLY A 64 -6.62 -4.35 28.15
CA GLY A 64 -8.06 -4.53 28.34
C GLY A 64 -8.36 -5.73 29.23
N PRO A 65 -9.64 -6.10 29.41
CA PRO A 65 -9.98 -7.34 30.11
C PRO A 65 -9.30 -8.52 29.39
N ASP A 66 -8.53 -9.31 30.11
CA ASP A 66 -7.85 -10.51 29.60
C ASP A 66 -6.84 -10.30 28.44
N LYS A 67 -6.37 -9.07 28.21
CA LYS A 67 -5.34 -8.76 27.22
C LYS A 67 -4.22 -7.93 27.82
N TYR A 68 -3.02 -8.42 27.67
CA TYR A 68 -1.81 -7.80 28.21
C TYR A 68 -0.76 -7.64 27.12
N LEU A 69 0.05 -6.59 27.22
CA LEU A 69 1.21 -6.38 26.36
C LEU A 69 2.39 -7.18 26.91
N THR A 70 3.06 -7.89 26.03
CA THR A 70 4.40 -8.44 26.30
C THR A 70 5.44 -7.31 26.35
N ASP A 71 6.68 -7.59 26.75
CA ASP A 71 7.78 -6.62 26.69
C ASP A 71 7.98 -6.07 25.26
N LEU A 72 7.83 -6.94 24.25
CA LEU A 72 7.88 -6.55 22.85
C LEU A 72 6.74 -5.60 22.50
N GLY A 73 5.52 -5.93 22.92
CA GLY A 73 4.34 -5.09 22.68
C GLY A 73 4.44 -3.73 23.35
N TYR A 74 4.94 -3.69 24.58
CA TYR A 74 5.22 -2.45 25.27
C TYR A 74 6.27 -1.60 24.55
N ALA A 75 7.37 -2.22 24.13
CA ALA A 75 8.44 -1.54 23.41
C ALA A 75 7.91 -0.91 22.10
N LEU A 76 7.10 -1.65 21.33
CA LEU A 76 6.63 -1.20 20.02
C LEU A 76 5.49 -0.16 20.09
N TYR A 77 4.60 -0.27 21.09
CA TYR A 77 3.34 0.50 21.09
C TYR A 77 3.22 1.51 22.24
N ALA A 78 3.90 1.29 23.34
CA ALA A 78 3.81 2.16 24.52
C ALA A 78 5.08 2.98 24.77
N SER A 79 6.25 2.50 24.36
CA SER A 79 7.51 3.21 24.56
C SER A 79 7.73 4.32 23.50
N PRO A 80 8.73 5.21 23.66
CA PRO A 80 9.12 6.17 22.61
C PRO A 80 9.47 5.53 21.26
N LEU A 81 9.81 4.24 21.24
CA LEU A 81 10.09 3.48 20.01
C LEU A 81 8.89 3.44 19.05
N LYS A 82 7.66 3.60 19.55
CA LYS A 82 6.44 3.70 18.72
C LYS A 82 6.59 4.74 17.62
N TRP A 83 7.23 5.86 17.88
CA TRP A 83 7.44 6.92 16.91
C TRP A 83 8.38 6.47 15.79
N VAL A 84 9.43 5.74 16.15
CA VAL A 84 10.36 5.15 15.16
C VAL A 84 9.61 4.15 14.28
N VAL A 85 8.84 3.24 14.88
CA VAL A 85 8.04 2.25 14.16
C VAL A 85 7.01 2.91 13.24
N MET A 86 6.35 3.96 13.71
CA MET A 86 5.34 4.68 12.94
C MET A 86 5.94 5.43 11.75
N PHE A 87 7.12 6.05 11.91
CA PHE A 87 7.76 6.81 10.85
C PHE A 87 8.75 6.00 10.00
N ALA A 88 9.09 4.77 10.40
CA ALA A 88 10.01 3.91 9.65
C ALA A 88 9.60 3.70 8.18
N PRO A 89 8.32 3.42 7.85
CA PRO A 89 7.91 3.29 6.44
C PRO A 89 8.16 4.56 5.63
N LEU A 90 7.89 5.73 6.22
CA LEU A 90 8.10 7.02 5.57
C LEU A 90 9.58 7.28 5.31
N ALA A 91 10.43 7.07 6.31
CA ALA A 91 11.88 7.16 6.16
C ALA A 91 12.41 6.20 5.08
N PHE A 92 11.83 4.99 5.04
CA PHE A 92 12.17 3.98 4.04
C PHE A 92 11.82 4.44 2.61
N VAL A 93 10.63 5.03 2.41
CA VAL A 93 10.21 5.57 1.10
C VAL A 93 11.16 6.66 0.62
N PHE A 94 11.55 7.58 1.47
CA PHE A 94 12.51 8.63 1.10
C PHE A 94 13.89 8.05 0.78
N GLY A 95 14.40 7.13 1.60
CA GLY A 95 15.67 6.45 1.36
C GLY A 95 15.68 5.63 0.08
N PHE A 96 14.61 4.87 -0.15
CA PHE A 96 14.44 4.07 -1.37
C PHE A 96 14.30 4.95 -2.61
N GLY A 97 13.48 6.01 -2.54
CA GLY A 97 13.31 6.95 -3.65
C GLY A 97 14.62 7.62 -4.08
N ALA A 98 15.47 7.97 -3.12
CA ALA A 98 16.79 8.55 -3.41
C ALA A 98 17.77 7.54 -4.03
N ALA A 99 17.62 6.26 -3.71
CA ALA A 99 18.57 5.21 -4.11
C ALA A 99 18.12 4.41 -5.35
N ILE A 100 16.83 4.45 -5.72
CA ILE A 100 16.22 3.57 -6.74
C ILE A 100 16.93 3.64 -8.09
N ASN A 101 17.38 4.83 -8.51
CA ASN A 101 18.06 5.04 -9.79
C ASN A 101 19.46 4.40 -9.85
N LYS A 102 20.00 3.97 -8.70
CA LYS A 102 21.31 3.34 -8.57
C LYS A 102 21.23 1.84 -8.34
N MET A 103 20.02 1.30 -8.20
CA MET A 103 19.79 -0.11 -7.87
C MET A 103 19.49 -0.95 -9.11
N SER A 104 19.93 -2.21 -9.09
CA SER A 104 19.46 -3.20 -10.06
C SER A 104 17.99 -3.56 -9.78
N ALA A 105 17.28 -4.07 -10.78
CA ALA A 105 15.89 -4.50 -10.63
C ALA A 105 15.72 -5.56 -9.52
N ALA A 106 16.65 -6.49 -9.39
CA ALA A 106 16.63 -7.52 -8.35
C ALA A 106 16.82 -6.91 -6.96
N THR A 107 17.75 -5.96 -6.82
CA THR A 107 17.96 -5.23 -5.56
C THR A 107 16.72 -4.41 -5.19
N ALA A 108 16.13 -3.70 -6.15
CA ALA A 108 14.91 -2.92 -5.93
C ALA A 108 13.74 -3.81 -5.45
N GLN A 109 13.58 -5.01 -6.02
CA GLN A 109 12.58 -5.97 -5.59
C GLN A 109 12.81 -6.46 -4.16
N THR A 110 14.06 -6.76 -3.79
CA THR A 110 14.40 -7.19 -2.43
C THR A 110 14.15 -6.07 -1.41
N VAL A 111 14.54 -4.84 -1.75
CA VAL A 111 14.29 -3.66 -0.91
C VAL A 111 12.79 -3.40 -0.77
N PHE A 112 12.00 -3.61 -1.83
CA PHE A 112 10.54 -3.54 -1.76
C PHE A 112 9.94 -4.57 -0.77
N TYR A 113 10.42 -5.81 -0.76
CA TYR A 113 9.96 -6.81 0.20
C TYR A 113 10.35 -6.47 1.64
N LEU A 114 11.54 -5.89 1.83
CA LEU A 114 11.93 -5.37 3.14
C LEU A 114 11.02 -4.23 3.60
N PHE A 115 10.70 -3.30 2.69
CA PHE A 115 9.71 -2.25 2.93
C PHE A 115 8.34 -2.83 3.32
N ALA A 116 7.88 -3.85 2.62
CA ALA A 116 6.62 -4.53 2.93
C ALA A 116 6.61 -5.11 4.35
N ALA A 117 7.73 -5.69 4.80
CA ALA A 117 7.88 -6.19 6.17
C ALA A 117 7.86 -5.04 7.20
N VAL A 118 8.61 -3.96 6.96
CA VAL A 118 8.62 -2.77 7.83
C VAL A 118 7.22 -2.15 7.93
N MET A 119 6.51 -2.07 6.79
CA MET A 119 5.12 -1.61 6.78
C MET A 119 4.22 -2.51 7.63
N GLY A 120 4.37 -3.83 7.53
CA GLY A 120 3.64 -4.79 8.35
C GLY A 120 3.87 -4.57 9.85
N VAL A 121 5.11 -4.39 10.26
CA VAL A 121 5.44 -4.07 11.68
C VAL A 121 4.78 -2.76 12.10
N SER A 122 4.82 -1.73 11.26
CA SER A 122 4.25 -0.41 11.56
C SER A 122 2.73 -0.47 11.74
N ILE A 123 2.00 -1.23 10.90
CA ILE A 123 0.54 -1.34 10.98
C ILE A 123 0.06 -2.47 11.91
N SER A 124 0.96 -3.22 12.55
CA SER A 124 0.59 -4.35 13.42
C SER A 124 -0.33 -3.95 14.58
N SER A 125 -0.24 -2.70 15.05
CA SER A 125 -1.12 -2.13 16.07
C SER A 125 -2.61 -2.16 15.71
N ILE A 126 -2.95 -2.22 14.42
CA ILE A 126 -4.34 -2.31 13.95
C ILE A 126 -5.02 -3.57 14.48
N PHE A 127 -4.30 -4.68 14.57
CA PHE A 127 -4.81 -5.94 15.13
C PHE A 127 -5.10 -5.89 16.63
N LEU A 128 -4.58 -4.88 17.34
CA LEU A 128 -4.86 -4.66 18.76
C LEU A 128 -6.15 -3.87 18.98
N VAL A 129 -6.47 -2.97 18.05
CA VAL A 129 -7.60 -2.04 18.15
C VAL A 129 -8.85 -2.61 17.48
N PHE A 130 -8.69 -3.27 16.36
CA PHE A 130 -9.79 -3.78 15.54
C PHE A 130 -9.89 -5.30 15.62
N THR A 131 -11.10 -5.81 15.45
CA THR A 131 -11.31 -7.27 15.39
C THR A 131 -10.75 -7.83 14.09
N SER A 132 -10.25 -9.06 14.14
CA SER A 132 -9.75 -9.77 12.94
C SER A 132 -10.80 -9.87 11.83
N TYR A 133 -12.09 -9.97 12.21
CA TYR A 133 -13.20 -9.97 11.26
C TYR A 133 -13.32 -8.64 10.51
N SER A 134 -13.27 -7.52 11.21
CA SER A 134 -13.33 -6.18 10.57
C SER A 134 -12.14 -5.94 9.64
N ILE A 135 -10.95 -6.37 10.03
CA ILE A 135 -9.75 -6.28 9.20
C ILE A 135 -9.91 -7.11 7.92
N ALA A 136 -10.37 -8.37 8.04
CA ALA A 136 -10.60 -9.25 6.90
C ALA A 136 -11.67 -8.71 5.94
N GLN A 137 -12.75 -8.15 6.47
CA GLN A 137 -13.83 -7.56 5.69
C GLN A 137 -13.35 -6.35 4.88
N ILE A 138 -12.62 -5.42 5.50
CA ILE A 138 -12.06 -4.24 4.81
C ILE A 138 -11.04 -4.68 3.77
N PHE A 139 -10.19 -5.64 4.09
CA PHE A 139 -9.21 -6.18 3.15
C PHE A 139 -9.89 -6.77 1.90
N LEU A 140 -10.96 -7.56 2.08
CA LEU A 140 -11.72 -8.14 0.97
C LEU A 140 -12.36 -7.06 0.09
N ILE A 141 -13.03 -6.09 0.70
CA ILE A 141 -13.68 -4.98 -0.02
C ILE A 141 -12.63 -4.18 -0.80
N THR A 142 -11.50 -3.86 -0.18
CA THR A 142 -10.41 -3.12 -0.81
C THR A 142 -9.80 -3.92 -1.97
N SER A 143 -9.63 -5.23 -1.82
CA SER A 143 -9.10 -6.09 -2.88
C SER A 143 -10.02 -6.14 -4.10
N ILE A 144 -11.34 -6.23 -3.89
CA ILE A 144 -12.33 -6.21 -4.97
C ILE A 144 -12.33 -4.84 -5.67
N ALA A 145 -12.32 -3.75 -4.90
CA ALA A 145 -12.27 -2.40 -5.43
C ALA A 145 -10.98 -2.16 -6.24
N PHE A 146 -9.83 -2.59 -5.71
CA PHE A 146 -8.54 -2.49 -6.40
C PHE A 146 -8.55 -3.27 -7.72
N ALA A 147 -9.02 -4.52 -7.71
CA ALA A 147 -9.11 -5.33 -8.91
C ALA A 147 -10.00 -4.67 -9.97
N GLY A 148 -11.16 -4.14 -9.58
CA GLY A 148 -12.07 -3.43 -10.48
C GLY A 148 -11.46 -2.17 -11.08
N LEU A 149 -10.79 -1.35 -10.26
CA LEU A 149 -10.14 -0.11 -10.70
C LEU A 149 -8.91 -0.36 -11.57
N SER A 150 -8.12 -1.37 -11.25
CA SER A 150 -6.99 -1.81 -12.07
C SER A 150 -7.46 -2.30 -13.44
N LEU A 151 -8.54 -3.08 -13.47
CA LEU A 151 -9.14 -3.54 -14.72
C LEU A 151 -9.70 -2.36 -15.52
N TYR A 152 -10.35 -1.39 -14.88
CA TYR A 152 -10.84 -0.17 -15.53
C TYR A 152 -9.68 0.64 -16.11
N GLY A 153 -8.63 0.90 -15.34
CA GLY A 153 -7.44 1.63 -15.82
C GLY A 153 -6.77 0.95 -17.00
N TYR A 154 -6.69 -0.39 -16.97
CA TYR A 154 -6.12 -1.18 -18.08
C TYR A 154 -6.98 -1.20 -19.34
N THR A 155 -8.31 -1.21 -19.22
CA THR A 155 -9.23 -1.35 -20.35
C THR A 155 -9.74 -0.01 -20.89
N THR A 156 -9.64 1.08 -20.13
CA THR A 156 -10.15 2.37 -20.55
C THR A 156 -9.37 2.93 -21.73
N GLN A 157 -10.10 3.41 -22.74
CA GLN A 157 -9.54 4.13 -23.90
C GLN A 157 -9.45 5.64 -23.66
N LYS A 158 -9.97 6.12 -22.52
CA LYS A 158 -9.90 7.54 -22.15
C LYS A 158 -8.51 7.84 -21.61
N ASP A 159 -7.88 8.87 -22.15
CA ASP A 159 -6.62 9.37 -21.61
C ASP A 159 -6.86 10.07 -20.27
N ILE A 160 -6.44 9.44 -19.19
CA ILE A 160 -6.51 9.98 -17.82
C ILE A 160 -5.16 10.53 -17.35
N SER A 161 -4.16 10.63 -18.22
CA SER A 161 -2.82 11.15 -17.88
C SER A 161 -2.86 12.58 -17.35
N GLY A 162 -3.83 13.40 -17.76
CA GLY A 162 -4.05 14.74 -17.23
C GLY A 162 -4.51 14.78 -15.76
N TRP A 163 -4.99 13.67 -15.19
CA TRP A 163 -5.46 13.62 -13.81
C TRP A 163 -4.34 13.52 -12.78
N GLY A 164 -3.13 13.12 -13.20
CA GLY A 164 -2.01 12.90 -12.29
C GLY A 164 -1.71 14.09 -11.40
N SER A 165 -1.59 15.28 -11.96
CA SER A 165 -1.30 16.51 -11.19
C SER A 165 -2.44 16.86 -10.22
N PHE A 166 -3.69 16.69 -10.62
CA PHE A 166 -4.86 16.92 -9.77
C PHE A 166 -4.91 15.92 -8.61
N LEU A 167 -4.67 14.64 -8.87
CA LEU A 167 -4.67 13.59 -7.86
C LEU A 167 -3.53 13.76 -6.86
N ILE A 168 -2.32 14.12 -7.32
CA ILE A 168 -1.18 14.41 -6.44
C ILE A 168 -1.49 15.61 -5.54
N MET A 169 -2.06 16.68 -6.09
CA MET A 169 -2.49 17.84 -5.31
C MET A 169 -3.55 17.44 -4.26
N GLY A 170 -4.47 16.55 -4.63
CA GLY A 170 -5.45 15.98 -3.73
C GLY A 170 -4.82 15.22 -2.55
N VAL A 171 -3.79 14.40 -2.82
CA VAL A 171 -3.05 13.70 -1.75
C VAL A 171 -2.37 14.70 -0.80
N ILE A 172 -1.73 15.73 -1.33
CA ILE A 172 -1.11 16.78 -0.50
C ILE A 172 -2.19 17.46 0.37
N GLY A 173 -3.34 17.79 -0.22
CA GLY A 173 -4.46 18.36 0.51
C GLY A 173 -4.97 17.45 1.63
N LEU A 174 -5.06 16.14 1.40
CA LEU A 174 -5.44 15.16 2.42
C LEU A 174 -4.43 15.10 3.57
N VAL A 175 -3.14 15.13 3.26
CA VAL A 175 -2.07 15.14 4.29
C VAL A 175 -2.20 16.40 5.15
N VAL A 176 -2.33 17.57 4.53
CA VAL A 176 -2.51 18.84 5.26
C VAL A 176 -3.77 18.81 6.11
N ALA A 177 -4.91 18.36 5.54
CA ALA A 177 -6.17 18.25 6.27
C ALA A 177 -6.07 17.28 7.46
N SER A 178 -5.34 16.16 7.28
CA SER A 178 -5.08 15.20 8.36
C SER A 178 -4.27 15.81 9.49
N ILE A 179 -3.23 16.57 9.18
CA ILE A 179 -2.41 17.27 10.16
C ILE A 179 -3.27 18.29 10.93
N VAL A 180 -4.07 19.08 10.22
CA VAL A 180 -5.00 20.05 10.84
C VAL A 180 -6.00 19.33 11.75
N ASN A 181 -6.50 18.16 11.34
CA ASN A 181 -7.45 17.40 12.15
C ASN A 181 -6.85 16.80 13.42
N ILE A 182 -5.54 16.59 13.48
CA ILE A 182 -4.86 16.18 14.73
C ILE A 182 -5.05 17.25 15.82
N PHE A 183 -5.05 18.51 15.45
CA PHE A 183 -5.25 19.63 16.38
C PHE A 183 -6.74 19.91 16.65
N LEU A 184 -7.60 19.74 15.64
CA LEU A 184 -9.04 19.99 15.74
C LEU A 184 -9.80 18.85 16.41
N GLY A 185 -9.36 17.60 16.27
CA GLY A 185 -10.02 16.41 16.78
C GLY A 185 -11.44 16.20 16.26
N SER A 186 -11.77 16.72 15.07
CA SER A 186 -13.13 16.71 14.53
C SER A 186 -13.47 15.37 13.85
N PRO A 187 -14.45 14.60 14.36
CA PRO A 187 -14.90 13.35 13.71
C PRO A 187 -15.49 13.56 12.32
N ALA A 188 -16.19 14.70 12.12
CA ALA A 188 -16.78 15.03 10.82
C ALA A 188 -15.69 15.31 9.77
N LEU A 189 -14.63 16.02 10.16
CA LEU A 189 -13.48 16.24 9.27
C LEU A 189 -12.74 14.94 8.99
N MET A 190 -12.57 14.06 9.99
CA MET A 190 -11.96 12.73 9.80
C MET A 190 -12.75 11.89 8.80
N PHE A 191 -14.08 11.88 8.89
CA PHE A 191 -14.94 11.18 7.93
C PHE A 191 -14.79 11.75 6.52
N ALA A 192 -14.80 13.08 6.37
CA ALA A 192 -14.62 13.74 5.07
C ALA A 192 -13.25 13.41 4.44
N ILE A 193 -12.16 13.48 5.22
CA ILE A 193 -10.80 13.11 4.78
C ILE A 193 -10.78 11.65 4.31
N SER A 194 -11.41 10.73 5.05
CA SER A 194 -11.46 9.32 4.70
C SER A 194 -12.23 9.08 3.39
N ALA A 195 -13.40 9.69 3.25
CA ALA A 195 -14.23 9.54 2.05
C ALA A 195 -13.55 10.11 0.79
N ILE A 196 -13.00 11.32 0.89
CA ILE A 196 -12.26 11.95 -0.21
C ILE A 196 -10.97 11.17 -0.50
N GLY A 197 -10.30 10.67 0.54
CA GLY A 197 -9.11 9.84 0.42
C GLY A 197 -9.34 8.60 -0.42
N VAL A 198 -10.43 7.86 -0.15
CA VAL A 198 -10.80 6.69 -0.94
C VAL A 198 -10.96 7.05 -2.42
N LEU A 199 -11.64 8.15 -2.73
CA LEU A 199 -11.85 8.59 -4.12
C LEU A 199 -10.54 8.98 -4.82
N ILE A 200 -9.66 9.71 -4.13
CA ILE A 200 -8.36 10.12 -4.66
C ILE A 200 -7.46 8.91 -4.91
N PHE A 201 -7.36 7.98 -3.95
CA PHE A 201 -6.54 6.78 -4.10
C PHE A 201 -7.12 5.82 -5.14
N ALA A 202 -8.46 5.75 -5.28
CA ALA A 202 -9.11 5.04 -6.36
C ALA A 202 -8.73 5.60 -7.73
N GLY A 203 -8.77 6.93 -7.87
CA GLY A 203 -8.32 7.63 -9.08
C GLY A 203 -6.85 7.40 -9.39
N LEU A 204 -5.96 7.44 -8.38
CA LEU A 204 -4.54 7.13 -8.52
C LEU A 204 -4.30 5.69 -8.98
N THR A 205 -5.03 4.72 -8.42
CA THR A 205 -4.92 3.32 -8.84
C THR A 205 -5.25 3.15 -10.32
N ALA A 206 -6.32 3.78 -10.81
CA ALA A 206 -6.69 3.75 -12.21
C ALA A 206 -5.64 4.46 -13.09
N TYR A 207 -5.13 5.61 -12.65
CA TYR A 207 -4.11 6.38 -13.33
C TYR A 207 -2.78 5.61 -13.45
N ASP A 208 -2.31 5.04 -12.35
CA ASP A 208 -1.04 4.28 -12.33
C ASP A 208 -1.13 2.99 -13.17
N THR A 209 -2.32 2.40 -13.27
CA THR A 209 -2.54 1.20 -14.09
C THR A 209 -2.56 1.52 -15.59
N GLN A 210 -3.00 2.72 -15.96
CA GLN A 210 -3.02 3.15 -17.38
C GLN A 210 -1.65 3.59 -17.87
N ARG A 211 -0.80 4.13 -17.03
CA ARG A 211 0.51 4.70 -17.35
C ARG A 211 1.59 3.63 -17.52
#